data_ecc11d28f58bedf6d9bfc7346258600c
#
_entry.id   ecc11d28f58bedf6d9bfc7346258600c
#
_cell.length_a   1.000
_cell.length_b   1.000
_cell.length_c   1.000
_cell.angle_alpha   90.00
_cell.angle_beta   90.00
_cell.angle_gamma   90.00
#
_symmetry.space_group_name_H-M   'P 1'
#
loop_
_entity.id
_entity.type
_entity.pdbx_description
1 polymer ?
#
loop_
_entity_poly.entity_id
_entity_poly.type
_entity_poly.pdbx_seq_one_letter_code
_entity_poly.pdbx_strand_id
1 'polypeptide(L)'
;DFEQRPFISSLAKDLIDHQNIETIFKNGIESNGRISDNASSNLSILRKELLSKKLERKTLVDKFIQKNLTYLQDSIIGDRYGRPVVALKVNYVDKFKGIIHDSSSSGNTVYFEPDSVVNKGNKIASLEARVTAEEFKLLQKWSRVISDNSENLLAMASILLRLENALTRSRYSKWIGGKTPILERNPIVSLIGFSHPLLIWEHKKKGAPPPVAVDFYINRNTKVVAI
;
A
#
# COMPACT_ATOMS: atom_id res chain seq x y z
N ASP A 1 -12.38 -33.74 5.97
CA ASP A 1 -12.70 -35.15 5.77
C ASP A 1 -11.70 -35.77 4.76
N PHE A 2 -10.69 -36.47 5.29
CA PHE A 2 -9.57 -37.01 4.51
C PHE A 2 -10.02 -38.11 3.51
N GLU A 3 -11.05 -38.86 3.85
CA GLU A 3 -11.55 -39.93 3.01
C GLU A 3 -12.34 -39.41 1.80
N GLN A 4 -13.12 -38.33 1.99
CA GLN A 4 -13.95 -37.79 0.93
C GLN A 4 -13.17 -36.87 -0.04
N ARG A 5 -12.09 -36.26 0.41
CA ARG A 5 -11.31 -35.27 -0.38
C ARG A 5 -9.80 -35.43 -0.19
N PRO A 6 -9.23 -36.60 -0.56
CA PRO A 6 -7.85 -36.95 -0.23
C PRO A 6 -6.83 -35.95 -0.81
N PHE A 7 -7.06 -35.41 -2.01
CA PHE A 7 -6.16 -34.46 -2.65
C PHE A 7 -6.13 -33.10 -1.90
N ILE A 8 -7.28 -32.53 -1.57
CA ILE A 8 -7.37 -31.30 -0.82
C ILE A 8 -6.79 -31.48 0.59
N SER A 9 -7.10 -32.60 1.21
CA SER A 9 -6.60 -32.91 2.54
C SER A 9 -5.09 -33.09 2.57
N SER A 10 -4.49 -33.69 1.53
CA SER A 10 -3.03 -33.78 1.43
C SER A 10 -2.37 -32.42 1.28
N LEU A 11 -2.94 -31.51 0.49
CA LEU A 11 -2.44 -30.14 0.36
C LEU A 11 -2.58 -29.36 1.67
N ALA A 12 -3.67 -29.55 2.40
CA ALA A 12 -3.93 -28.84 3.65
C ALA A 12 -2.97 -29.23 4.78
N LYS A 13 -2.38 -30.42 4.73
CA LYS A 13 -1.38 -30.86 5.73
C LYS A 13 -0.12 -30.01 5.74
N ASP A 14 0.25 -29.49 4.58
CA ASP A 14 1.46 -28.68 4.40
C ASP A 14 1.22 -27.18 4.64
N LEU A 15 -0.02 -26.81 5.00
CA LEU A 15 -0.33 -25.44 5.39
C LEU A 15 0.12 -25.20 6.83
N ILE A 16 1.03 -24.27 7.00
CA ILE A 16 1.55 -23.85 8.31
C ILE A 16 0.76 -22.61 8.75
N ASP A 17 0.36 -22.58 10.02
CA ASP A 17 -0.26 -21.42 10.63
C ASP A 17 0.78 -20.33 10.93
N HIS A 18 0.61 -19.17 10.34
CA HIS A 18 1.44 -18.00 10.53
C HIS A 18 0.75 -16.90 11.37
N GLN A 19 -0.10 -17.28 12.32
CA GLN A 19 -0.87 -16.35 13.17
C GLN A 19 0.00 -15.30 13.85
N ASN A 20 1.23 -15.67 14.26
CA ASN A 20 2.18 -14.74 14.84
C ASN A 20 2.59 -13.63 13.84
N ILE A 21 2.87 -14.00 12.59
CA ILE A 21 3.24 -13.05 11.53
C ILE A 21 2.03 -12.16 11.23
N GLU A 22 0.87 -12.75 11.05
CA GLU A 22 -0.38 -12.00 10.82
C GLU A 22 -0.62 -10.97 11.93
N THR A 23 -0.49 -11.36 13.19
CA THR A 23 -0.69 -10.48 14.35
C THR A 23 0.30 -9.32 14.35
N ILE A 24 1.58 -9.57 14.04
CA ILE A 24 2.61 -8.52 13.96
C ILE A 24 2.21 -7.46 12.93
N PHE A 25 1.82 -7.88 11.72
CA PHE A 25 1.48 -6.93 10.66
C PHE A 25 0.13 -6.27 10.84
N LYS A 26 -0.87 -6.99 11.33
CA LYS A 26 -2.19 -6.45 11.62
C LYS A 26 -2.16 -5.34 12.69
N ASN A 27 -1.30 -5.48 13.69
CA ASN A 27 -1.13 -4.47 14.73
C ASN A 27 -0.10 -3.40 14.34
N GLY A 28 0.85 -3.76 13.46
CA GLY A 28 1.97 -2.91 13.10
C GLY A 28 1.72 -1.96 11.94
N ILE A 29 0.78 -2.30 11.04
CA ILE A 29 0.53 -1.52 9.81
C ILE A 29 -0.95 -1.16 9.73
N GLU A 30 -1.24 0.11 9.48
CA GLU A 30 -2.59 0.62 9.24
C GLU A 30 -3.05 0.30 7.80
N SER A 31 -4.36 0.40 7.55
CA SER A 31 -4.94 0.15 6.23
C SER A 31 -4.42 1.06 5.11
N ASN A 32 -3.90 2.22 5.46
CA ASN A 32 -3.26 3.17 4.53
C ASN A 32 -1.76 2.89 4.28
N GLY A 33 -1.21 1.82 4.85
CA GLY A 33 0.18 1.42 4.74
C GLY A 33 1.14 2.11 5.72
N ARG A 34 0.66 2.98 6.62
CA ARG A 34 1.51 3.61 7.63
C ARG A 34 1.82 2.64 8.77
N ILE A 35 2.98 2.83 9.39
CA ILE A 35 3.31 2.14 10.64
C ILE A 35 2.41 2.68 11.75
N SER A 36 1.69 1.77 12.39
CA SER A 36 0.76 2.10 13.48
C SER A 36 1.50 2.60 14.73
N ASP A 37 0.86 3.48 15.48
CA ASP A 37 1.36 3.90 16.79
C ASP A 37 1.42 2.72 17.80
N ASN A 38 0.64 1.67 17.56
CA ASN A 38 0.64 0.45 18.37
C ASN A 38 1.82 -0.50 18.02
N ALA A 39 2.58 -0.22 16.97
CA ALA A 39 3.72 -1.05 16.56
C ALA A 39 4.86 -1.02 17.58
N SER A 40 5.04 0.10 18.29
CA SER A 40 6.07 0.30 19.30
C SER A 40 5.63 1.37 20.29
N SER A 41 5.78 1.09 21.59
CA SER A 41 5.55 2.07 22.65
C SER A 41 6.44 3.31 22.47
N ASN A 42 7.69 3.11 22.04
CA ASN A 42 8.63 4.19 21.78
C ASN A 42 8.17 5.07 20.60
N LEU A 43 7.68 4.48 19.51
CA LEU A 43 7.14 5.23 18.37
C LEU A 43 5.92 6.08 18.80
N SER A 44 5.01 5.50 19.58
CA SER A 44 3.85 6.23 20.12
C SER A 44 4.25 7.43 20.95
N ILE A 45 5.24 7.27 21.84
CA ILE A 45 5.75 8.35 22.69
C ILE A 45 6.38 9.45 21.84
N LEU A 46 7.26 9.08 20.89
CA LEU A 46 7.93 10.03 20.00
C LEU A 46 6.95 10.84 19.15
N ARG A 47 5.94 10.20 18.58
CA ARG A 47 4.93 10.89 17.76
C ARG A 47 4.04 11.82 18.59
N LYS A 48 3.67 11.44 19.82
CA LYS A 48 2.96 12.30 20.76
C LYS A 48 3.79 13.52 21.14
N GLU A 49 5.07 13.32 21.47
CA GLU A 49 5.99 14.42 21.76
C GLU A 49 6.15 15.36 20.55
N LEU A 50 6.32 14.79 19.36
CA LEU A 50 6.43 15.54 18.12
C LEU A 50 5.19 16.40 17.86
N LEU A 51 4.00 15.83 18.01
CA LEU A 51 2.73 16.55 17.85
C LEU A 51 2.63 17.70 18.87
N SER A 52 2.94 17.45 20.14
CA SER A 52 2.95 18.48 21.18
C SER A 52 3.89 19.64 20.82
N LYS A 53 5.11 19.34 20.35
CA LYS A 53 6.08 20.37 19.97
C LYS A 53 5.66 21.15 18.73
N LYS A 54 5.00 20.52 17.77
CA LYS A 54 4.40 21.20 16.59
C LYS A 54 3.30 22.16 17.02
N LEU A 55 2.44 21.79 17.96
CA LEU A 55 1.40 22.66 18.50
C LEU A 55 1.99 23.83 19.30
N GLU A 56 2.99 23.58 20.17
CA GLU A 56 3.71 24.62 20.88
C GLU A 56 4.34 25.64 19.91
N ARG A 57 5.01 25.15 18.85
CA ARG A 57 5.60 26.01 17.81
C ARG A 57 4.55 26.89 17.14
N LYS A 58 3.43 26.31 16.71
CA LYS A 58 2.32 27.06 16.11
C LYS A 58 1.85 28.18 17.04
N THR A 59 1.59 27.87 18.31
CA THR A 59 1.16 28.85 19.31
C THR A 59 2.17 30.00 19.50
N LEU A 60 3.48 29.70 19.42
CA LEU A 60 4.52 30.75 19.50
C LEU A 60 4.49 31.68 18.30
N VAL A 61 4.32 31.14 17.10
CA VAL A 61 4.21 31.94 15.87
C VAL A 61 2.95 32.82 15.91
N ASP A 62 1.79 32.22 16.28
CA ASP A 62 0.53 32.97 16.40
C ASP A 62 0.65 34.12 17.41
N LYS A 63 1.25 33.86 18.58
CA LYS A 63 1.52 34.90 19.60
C LYS A 63 2.45 35.99 19.10
N PHE A 64 3.48 35.63 18.34
CA PHE A 64 4.40 36.59 17.73
C PHE A 64 3.66 37.52 16.75
N ILE A 65 2.84 36.95 15.87
CA ILE A 65 2.02 37.73 14.91
C ILE A 65 1.10 38.65 15.66
N GLN A 66 0.32 38.17 16.60
CA GLN A 66 -0.65 39.00 17.35
C GLN A 66 0.01 40.20 18.06
N LYS A 67 1.21 40.02 18.60
CA LYS A 67 1.93 41.06 19.33
C LYS A 67 2.60 42.09 18.38
N ASN A 68 2.80 41.75 17.13
CA ASN A 68 3.68 42.52 16.23
C ASN A 68 3.02 42.87 14.90
N LEU A 69 1.69 42.88 14.80
CA LEU A 69 0.94 43.13 13.55
C LEU A 69 1.40 44.37 12.80
N THR A 70 1.75 45.47 13.50
CA THR A 70 2.18 46.72 12.87
C THR A 70 3.51 46.62 12.11
N TYR A 71 4.35 45.66 12.50
CA TYR A 71 5.67 45.42 11.90
C TYR A 71 5.64 44.42 10.76
N LEU A 72 4.54 43.64 10.65
CA LEU A 72 4.36 42.64 9.62
C LEU A 72 3.72 43.20 8.37
N GLN A 73 4.03 42.64 7.23
CA GLN A 73 3.38 42.94 5.96
C GLN A 73 1.98 42.35 5.89
N ASP A 74 1.83 41.14 6.40
CA ASP A 74 0.57 40.42 6.56
C ASP A 74 0.63 39.53 7.80
N SER A 75 -0.51 38.86 8.15
CA SER A 75 -0.63 37.97 9.27
C SER A 75 -0.55 36.47 8.89
N ILE A 76 -0.11 36.18 7.67
CA ILE A 76 -0.06 34.82 7.14
C ILE A 76 1.26 34.18 7.57
N ILE A 77 1.15 32.92 8.05
CA ILE A 77 2.32 32.09 8.33
C ILE A 77 2.77 31.46 7.02
N GLY A 78 3.95 31.86 6.55
CA GLY A 78 4.60 31.21 5.42
C GLY A 78 5.40 29.97 5.84
N ASP A 79 5.84 29.21 4.85
CA ASP A 79 6.81 28.14 5.03
C ASP A 79 8.05 28.38 4.17
N ARG A 80 9.22 28.19 4.75
CA ARG A 80 10.49 28.18 4.05
C ARG A 80 11.30 26.99 4.54
N TYR A 81 11.50 26.02 3.67
CA TYR A 81 12.26 24.79 3.99
C TYR A 81 11.76 24.04 5.23
N GLY A 82 10.42 23.97 5.41
CA GLY A 82 9.80 23.35 6.58
C GLY A 82 9.85 24.19 7.86
N ARG A 83 10.27 25.47 7.75
CA ARG A 83 10.29 26.43 8.84
C ARG A 83 9.14 27.43 8.70
N PRO A 84 8.35 27.66 9.74
CA PRO A 84 7.32 28.68 9.72
C PRO A 84 7.97 30.06 9.80
N VAL A 85 7.62 30.92 8.84
CA VAL A 85 8.14 32.28 8.72
C VAL A 85 7.00 33.29 8.71
N VAL A 86 7.28 34.50 9.15
CA VAL A 86 6.38 35.64 9.06
C VAL A 86 6.95 36.68 8.10
N ALA A 87 6.08 37.37 7.36
CA ALA A 87 6.46 38.44 6.45
C ALA A 87 6.71 39.72 7.25
N LEU A 88 7.97 40.00 7.58
CA LEU A 88 8.40 41.19 8.35
C LEU A 88 8.83 42.31 7.39
N LYS A 89 8.36 43.54 7.64
CA LYS A 89 8.81 44.71 6.88
C LYS A 89 10.30 44.95 7.16
N VAL A 90 11.10 45.12 6.11
CA VAL A 90 12.57 45.20 6.19
C VAL A 90 13.06 46.30 7.17
N ASN A 91 12.36 47.42 7.25
CA ASN A 91 12.72 48.54 8.12
C ASN A 91 12.64 48.24 9.62
N TYR A 92 12.09 47.08 10.01
CA TYR A 92 11.92 46.67 11.41
C TYR A 92 12.69 45.43 11.81
N VAL A 93 13.52 44.90 10.90
CA VAL A 93 14.30 43.66 11.15
C VAL A 93 15.15 43.78 12.40
N ASP A 94 15.85 44.87 12.60
CA ASP A 94 16.76 45.09 13.73
C ASP A 94 16.05 45.14 15.10
N LYS A 95 14.72 45.26 15.12
CA LYS A 95 13.94 45.20 16.36
C LYS A 95 13.76 43.78 16.91
N PHE A 96 14.03 42.78 16.10
CA PHE A 96 13.72 41.40 16.44
C PHE A 96 14.95 40.51 16.33
N LYS A 97 15.04 39.54 17.24
CA LYS A 97 16.03 38.46 17.16
C LYS A 97 15.41 37.25 16.44
N GLY A 98 16.11 36.72 15.47
CA GLY A 98 15.65 35.56 14.68
C GLY A 98 16.48 35.33 13.43
N ILE A 99 15.97 34.52 12.52
CA ILE A 99 16.64 34.13 11.28
C ILE A 99 15.82 34.64 10.09
N ILE A 100 16.51 35.29 9.15
CA ILE A 100 15.96 35.61 7.84
C ILE A 100 16.23 34.42 6.93
N HIS A 101 15.18 33.89 6.36
CA HIS A 101 15.27 32.75 5.43
C HIS A 101 15.29 33.19 3.97
N ASP A 102 14.58 34.28 3.67
CA ASP A 102 14.41 34.79 2.30
C ASP A 102 13.93 36.22 2.31
N SER A 103 13.92 36.91 1.16
CA SER A 103 13.36 38.26 0.98
C SER A 103 12.43 38.27 -0.24
N SER A 104 11.48 39.22 -0.22
CA SER A 104 10.61 39.46 -1.37
C SER A 104 11.40 40.03 -2.55
N SER A 105 10.92 39.85 -3.77
CA SER A 105 11.55 40.37 -5.00
C SER A 105 11.72 41.92 -5.00
N SER A 106 10.85 42.64 -4.28
CA SER A 106 10.93 44.08 -4.11
C SER A 106 11.91 44.52 -3.02
N GLY A 107 12.44 43.59 -2.22
CA GLY A 107 13.31 43.87 -1.08
C GLY A 107 12.62 44.51 0.14
N ASN A 108 11.33 44.80 0.07
CA ASN A 108 10.61 45.51 1.14
C ASN A 108 10.16 44.61 2.30
N THR A 109 10.20 43.28 2.11
CA THR A 109 9.73 42.26 3.08
C THR A 109 10.76 41.17 3.19
N VAL A 110 10.99 40.71 4.40
CA VAL A 110 11.82 39.51 4.69
C VAL A 110 10.96 38.41 5.32
N TYR A 111 11.29 37.19 4.96
CA TYR A 111 10.67 36.00 5.58
C TYR A 111 11.49 35.58 6.81
N PHE A 112 10.94 35.91 7.96
CA PHE A 112 11.62 35.91 9.23
C PHE A 112 11.09 34.81 10.17
N GLU A 113 11.99 34.03 10.74
CA GLU A 113 11.70 33.07 11.81
C GLU A 113 12.13 33.68 13.16
N PRO A 114 11.21 33.96 14.09
CA PRO A 114 11.56 34.50 15.40
C PRO A 114 12.43 33.54 16.22
N ASP A 115 13.38 34.06 16.99
CA ASP A 115 14.31 33.24 17.80
C ASP A 115 13.60 32.28 18.75
N SER A 116 12.47 32.70 19.32
CA SER A 116 11.61 31.84 20.17
C SER A 116 11.03 30.62 19.43
N VAL A 117 10.96 30.67 18.09
CA VAL A 117 10.45 29.61 17.21
C VAL A 117 11.59 28.71 16.75
N VAL A 118 12.79 29.28 16.50
CA VAL A 118 13.98 28.55 16.01
C VAL A 118 14.31 27.33 16.88
N ASN A 119 14.41 27.52 18.19
CA ASN A 119 14.74 26.44 19.12
C ASN A 119 13.69 25.31 19.12
N LYS A 120 12.41 25.65 18.98
CA LYS A 120 11.33 24.66 18.82
C LYS A 120 11.41 23.92 17.49
N GLY A 121 11.74 24.64 16.40
CA GLY A 121 11.99 24.05 15.09
C GLY A 121 13.11 23.01 15.11
N ASN A 122 14.23 23.31 15.77
CA ASN A 122 15.35 22.38 15.92
C ASN A 122 14.96 21.13 16.73
N LYS A 123 14.19 21.28 17.81
CA LYS A 123 13.66 20.17 18.58
C LYS A 123 12.73 19.29 17.75
N ILE A 124 11.85 19.89 16.95
CA ILE A 124 10.95 19.18 16.03
C ILE A 124 11.75 18.36 15.03
N ALA A 125 12.75 18.96 14.35
CA ALA A 125 13.60 18.26 13.40
C ALA A 125 14.32 17.05 14.04
N SER A 126 14.83 17.22 15.26
CA SER A 126 15.43 16.10 16.02
C SER A 126 14.43 14.99 16.33
N LEU A 127 13.19 15.33 16.68
CA LEU A 127 12.15 14.35 16.94
C LEU A 127 11.70 13.64 15.66
N GLU A 128 11.59 14.35 14.55
CA GLU A 128 11.27 13.76 13.25
C GLU A 128 12.33 12.75 12.82
N ALA A 129 13.60 13.07 12.98
CA ALA A 129 14.69 12.13 12.72
C ALA A 129 14.62 10.88 13.61
N ARG A 130 14.26 11.05 14.90
CA ARG A 130 14.09 9.92 15.83
C ARG A 130 12.88 9.06 15.48
N VAL A 131 11.77 9.66 15.04
CA VAL A 131 10.59 8.92 14.55
C VAL A 131 10.98 8.08 13.34
N THR A 132 11.63 8.68 12.34
CA THR A 132 12.09 7.96 11.14
C THR A 132 13.05 6.82 11.48
N ALA A 133 13.97 7.04 12.41
CA ALA A 133 14.90 6.00 12.86
C ALA A 133 14.18 4.83 13.55
N GLU A 134 13.16 5.11 14.36
CA GLU A 134 12.37 4.07 15.02
C GLU A 134 11.52 3.29 14.01
N GLU A 135 10.89 3.98 13.06
CA GLU A 135 10.16 3.35 11.95
C GLU A 135 11.06 2.41 11.14
N PHE A 136 12.27 2.85 10.83
CA PHE A 136 13.24 2.03 10.12
C PHE A 136 13.65 0.77 10.89
N LYS A 137 13.85 0.89 12.22
CA LYS A 137 14.12 -0.28 13.08
C LYS A 137 12.98 -1.29 13.05
N LEU A 138 11.73 -0.82 13.11
CA LEU A 138 10.56 -1.69 13.01
C LEU A 138 10.52 -2.41 11.67
N LEU A 139 10.73 -1.69 10.57
CA LEU A 139 10.77 -2.28 9.22
C LEU A 139 11.89 -3.33 9.10
N GLN A 140 13.08 -3.05 9.62
CA GLN A 140 14.16 -4.03 9.64
C GLN A 140 13.80 -5.28 10.45
N LYS A 141 13.19 -5.11 11.62
CA LYS A 141 12.73 -6.23 12.46
C LYS A 141 11.72 -7.08 11.70
N TRP A 142 10.72 -6.46 11.07
CA TRP A 142 9.69 -7.16 10.32
C TRP A 142 10.23 -7.85 9.07
N SER A 143 11.15 -7.21 8.37
CA SER A 143 11.85 -7.82 7.23
C SER A 143 12.58 -9.09 7.62
N ARG A 144 13.22 -9.12 8.80
CA ARG A 144 13.83 -10.35 9.33
C ARG A 144 12.80 -11.42 9.61
N VAL A 145 11.67 -11.07 10.24
CA VAL A 145 10.58 -12.04 10.49
C VAL A 145 10.09 -12.68 9.19
N ILE A 146 9.93 -11.89 8.12
CA ILE A 146 9.55 -12.42 6.80
C ILE A 146 10.68 -13.31 6.24
N SER A 147 11.94 -12.84 6.30
CA SER A 147 13.09 -13.58 5.79
C SER A 147 13.24 -14.95 6.47
N ASP A 148 13.13 -14.97 7.80
CA ASP A 148 13.28 -16.19 8.59
C ASP A 148 12.15 -17.22 8.31
N ASN A 149 11.03 -16.77 7.79
CA ASN A 149 9.87 -17.62 7.44
C ASN A 149 9.65 -17.73 5.91
N SER A 150 10.60 -17.27 5.11
CA SER A 150 10.41 -17.11 3.65
C SER A 150 10.10 -18.43 2.94
N GLU A 151 10.77 -19.54 3.28
CA GLU A 151 10.54 -20.85 2.70
C GLU A 151 9.11 -21.33 2.95
N ASN A 152 8.63 -21.22 4.18
CA ASN A 152 7.28 -21.63 4.56
C ASN A 152 6.21 -20.72 3.89
N LEU A 153 6.45 -19.42 3.80
CA LEU A 153 5.56 -18.47 3.13
C LEU A 153 5.47 -18.75 1.62
N LEU A 154 6.59 -19.06 0.98
CA LEU A 154 6.64 -19.42 -0.44
C LEU A 154 5.96 -20.77 -0.70
N ALA A 155 6.18 -21.77 0.17
CA ALA A 155 5.48 -23.05 0.10
C ALA A 155 3.96 -22.87 0.22
N MET A 156 3.50 -22.09 1.19
CA MET A 156 2.08 -21.76 1.37
C MET A 156 1.51 -21.03 0.14
N ALA A 157 2.22 -20.05 -0.41
CA ALA A 157 1.80 -19.35 -1.62
C ALA A 157 1.64 -20.32 -2.81
N SER A 158 2.56 -21.29 -2.96
CA SER A 158 2.46 -22.35 -3.98
C SER A 158 1.23 -23.23 -3.80
N ILE A 159 0.93 -23.63 -2.57
CA ILE A 159 -0.26 -24.44 -2.26
C ILE A 159 -1.54 -23.65 -2.58
N LEU A 160 -1.61 -22.41 -2.14
CA LEU A 160 -2.75 -21.52 -2.41
C LEU A 160 -2.96 -21.31 -3.91
N LEU A 161 -1.88 -21.12 -4.67
CA LEU A 161 -1.95 -21.00 -6.13
C LEU A 161 -2.50 -22.27 -6.80
N ARG A 162 -2.09 -23.46 -6.34
CA ARG A 162 -2.62 -24.75 -6.84
C ARG A 162 -4.11 -24.89 -6.53
N LEU A 163 -4.53 -24.54 -5.31
CA LEU A 163 -5.94 -24.57 -4.91
C LEU A 163 -6.78 -23.60 -5.73
N GLU A 164 -6.30 -22.34 -5.89
CA GLU A 164 -7.01 -21.33 -6.67
C GLU A 164 -7.13 -21.72 -8.15
N ASN A 165 -6.09 -22.30 -8.76
CA ASN A 165 -6.16 -22.84 -10.12
C ASN A 165 -7.20 -23.95 -10.26
N ALA A 166 -7.28 -24.85 -9.29
CA ALA A 166 -8.28 -25.92 -9.30
C ALA A 166 -9.70 -25.37 -9.15
N LEU A 167 -9.90 -24.43 -8.23
CA LEU A 167 -11.18 -23.76 -8.00
C LEU A 167 -11.63 -22.94 -9.22
N THR A 168 -10.72 -22.20 -9.83
CA THR A 168 -11.01 -21.38 -11.01
C THR A 168 -11.43 -22.26 -12.18
N ARG A 169 -10.70 -23.35 -12.44
CA ARG A 169 -11.07 -24.33 -13.49
C ARG A 169 -12.42 -24.97 -13.20
N SER A 170 -12.70 -25.36 -11.96
CA SER A 170 -13.97 -25.95 -11.57
C SER A 170 -15.13 -24.95 -11.75
N ARG A 171 -14.97 -23.70 -11.29
CA ARG A 171 -15.96 -22.65 -11.47
C ARG A 171 -16.23 -22.36 -12.94
N TYR A 172 -15.15 -22.28 -13.74
CA TYR A 172 -15.25 -22.05 -15.18
C TYR A 172 -15.95 -23.21 -15.89
N SER A 173 -15.55 -24.46 -15.63
CA SER A 173 -16.21 -25.65 -16.17
C SER A 173 -17.72 -25.69 -15.85
N LYS A 174 -18.07 -25.42 -14.59
CA LYS A 174 -19.48 -25.35 -14.16
C LYS A 174 -20.23 -24.23 -14.88
N TRP A 175 -19.57 -23.07 -15.06
CA TRP A 175 -20.17 -21.91 -15.70
C TRP A 175 -20.47 -22.15 -17.20
N ILE A 176 -19.55 -22.74 -17.95
CA ILE A 176 -19.73 -23.08 -19.36
C ILE A 176 -20.54 -24.36 -19.60
N GLY A 177 -20.83 -25.15 -18.58
CA GLY A 177 -21.41 -26.50 -18.73
C GLY A 177 -20.42 -27.52 -19.27
N GLY A 178 -19.12 -27.29 -19.04
CA GLY A 178 -18.04 -28.14 -19.56
C GLY A 178 -17.98 -29.50 -18.88
N LYS A 179 -17.45 -30.50 -19.59
CA LYS A 179 -17.17 -31.84 -19.10
C LYS A 179 -15.65 -32.07 -19.03
N THR A 180 -15.23 -33.01 -18.18
CA THR A 180 -13.82 -33.38 -18.09
C THR A 180 -13.38 -34.05 -19.40
N PRO A 181 -12.33 -33.59 -20.09
CA PRO A 181 -11.83 -34.23 -21.29
C PRO A 181 -11.16 -35.55 -20.96
N ILE A 182 -11.29 -36.50 -21.89
CA ILE A 182 -10.53 -37.77 -21.86
C ILE A 182 -9.21 -37.49 -22.57
N LEU A 183 -8.09 -37.66 -21.87
CA LEU A 183 -6.76 -37.48 -22.42
C LEU A 183 -6.22 -38.78 -22.93
N GLU A 184 -5.88 -38.86 -24.23
CA GLU A 184 -5.31 -40.02 -24.87
C GLU A 184 -3.87 -39.74 -25.34
N ARG A 185 -3.09 -40.85 -25.47
CA ARG A 185 -1.71 -40.73 -26.00
C ARG A 185 -1.65 -40.59 -27.51
N ASN A 186 -2.75 -40.88 -28.20
CA ASN A 186 -2.83 -40.76 -29.66
C ASN A 186 -3.06 -39.30 -30.02
N PRO A 187 -2.44 -38.83 -31.12
CA PRO A 187 -2.64 -37.43 -31.59
C PRO A 187 -3.98 -37.30 -32.31
N ILE A 188 -5.06 -37.40 -31.56
CA ILE A 188 -6.44 -37.29 -32.03
C ILE A 188 -7.09 -36.20 -31.14
N VAL A 189 -7.83 -35.29 -31.76
CA VAL A 189 -8.73 -34.38 -31.07
C VAL A 189 -10.14 -34.66 -31.53
N SER A 190 -11.00 -35.09 -30.60
CA SER A 190 -12.42 -35.32 -30.83
C SER A 190 -13.22 -34.46 -29.88
N LEU A 191 -13.92 -33.46 -30.39
CA LEU A 191 -14.78 -32.56 -29.65
C LEU A 191 -16.21 -32.76 -30.13
N ILE A 192 -17.08 -33.24 -29.26
CA ILE A 192 -18.49 -33.51 -29.61
C ILE A 192 -19.35 -32.45 -28.90
N GLY A 193 -20.19 -31.77 -29.68
CA GLY A 193 -21.06 -30.71 -29.16
C GLY A 193 -20.26 -29.50 -28.63
N PHE A 194 -19.12 -29.19 -29.25
CA PHE A 194 -18.26 -28.09 -28.82
C PHE A 194 -18.92 -26.73 -29.12
N SER A 195 -18.92 -25.86 -28.13
CA SER A 195 -19.35 -24.47 -28.29
C SER A 195 -18.25 -23.54 -27.82
N HIS A 196 -18.01 -22.46 -28.56
CA HIS A 196 -16.96 -21.49 -28.25
C HIS A 196 -17.26 -20.77 -26.94
N PRO A 197 -16.35 -20.76 -25.94
CA PRO A 197 -16.61 -20.19 -24.61
C PRO A 197 -17.02 -18.72 -24.64
N LEU A 198 -16.45 -17.92 -25.55
CA LEU A 198 -16.77 -16.52 -25.68
C LEU A 198 -18.22 -16.32 -26.14
N LEU A 199 -18.70 -17.15 -27.08
CA LEU A 199 -20.08 -17.10 -27.54
C LEU A 199 -21.07 -17.54 -26.42
N ILE A 200 -20.67 -18.52 -25.59
CA ILE A 200 -21.43 -18.87 -24.39
C ILE A 200 -21.51 -17.69 -23.43
N TRP A 201 -20.41 -16.96 -23.26
CA TRP A 201 -20.37 -15.75 -22.44
C TRP A 201 -21.28 -14.65 -22.98
N GLU A 202 -21.22 -14.36 -24.27
CA GLU A 202 -22.07 -13.34 -24.91
C GLU A 202 -23.55 -13.70 -24.78
N HIS A 203 -23.90 -14.95 -25.03
CA HIS A 203 -25.25 -15.44 -24.81
C HIS A 203 -25.73 -15.21 -23.37
N LYS A 204 -24.94 -15.67 -22.36
CA LYS A 204 -25.31 -15.59 -20.94
C LYS A 204 -25.30 -14.17 -20.36
N LYS A 205 -24.43 -13.29 -20.87
CA LYS A 205 -24.23 -11.95 -20.31
C LYS A 205 -24.89 -10.84 -21.11
N LYS A 206 -24.95 -10.97 -22.43
CA LYS A 206 -25.45 -9.94 -23.34
C LYS A 206 -26.78 -10.29 -24.00
N GLY A 207 -27.32 -11.48 -23.74
CA GLY A 207 -28.55 -11.94 -24.39
C GLY A 207 -28.39 -12.25 -25.89
N ALA A 208 -27.16 -12.47 -26.36
CA ALA A 208 -26.92 -12.92 -27.75
C ALA A 208 -27.56 -14.29 -28.00
N PRO A 209 -27.80 -14.67 -29.27
CA PRO A 209 -28.30 -16.01 -29.61
C PRO A 209 -27.42 -17.12 -29.01
N PRO A 210 -27.98 -18.26 -28.63
CA PRO A 210 -27.21 -19.37 -28.11
C PRO A 210 -26.19 -19.85 -29.17
N PRO A 211 -24.98 -20.22 -28.76
CA PRO A 211 -23.95 -20.71 -29.69
C PRO A 211 -24.41 -22.04 -30.29
N VAL A 212 -24.16 -22.20 -31.61
CA VAL A 212 -24.38 -23.47 -32.25
C VAL A 212 -23.24 -24.44 -31.89
N ALA A 213 -23.60 -25.60 -31.39
CA ALA A 213 -22.65 -26.65 -31.07
C ALA A 213 -22.16 -27.33 -32.34
N VAL A 214 -20.88 -27.61 -32.43
CA VAL A 214 -20.25 -28.29 -33.58
C VAL A 214 -19.48 -29.51 -33.13
N ASP A 215 -19.44 -30.54 -33.98
CA ASP A 215 -18.56 -31.67 -33.78
C ASP A 215 -17.25 -31.45 -34.55
N PHE A 216 -16.16 -31.70 -33.91
CA PHE A 216 -14.84 -31.39 -34.44
C PHE A 216 -13.90 -32.59 -34.26
N TYR A 217 -13.35 -33.09 -35.35
CA TYR A 217 -12.47 -34.26 -35.34
C TYR A 217 -11.17 -33.99 -36.13
N ILE A 218 -10.04 -34.13 -35.44
CA ILE A 218 -8.70 -34.04 -36.03
C ILE A 218 -7.98 -35.35 -35.79
N ASN A 219 -7.37 -35.88 -36.84
CA ASN A 219 -6.55 -37.07 -36.77
C ASN A 219 -5.11 -36.79 -37.25
N ARG A 220 -4.25 -37.81 -37.21
CA ARG A 220 -2.83 -37.71 -37.60
C ARG A 220 -2.61 -37.16 -39.00
N ASN A 221 -3.56 -37.34 -39.91
CA ASN A 221 -3.43 -36.95 -41.34
C ASN A 221 -3.89 -35.51 -41.57
N THR A 222 -4.57 -34.90 -40.60
CA THR A 222 -5.06 -33.52 -40.69
C THR A 222 -3.89 -32.57 -40.45
N LYS A 223 -3.46 -31.83 -41.48
CA LYS A 223 -2.32 -30.90 -41.41
C LYS A 223 -2.77 -29.45 -41.23
N VAL A 224 -3.95 -29.13 -41.70
CA VAL A 224 -4.52 -27.75 -41.65
C VAL A 224 -6.00 -27.87 -41.36
N VAL A 225 -6.48 -26.99 -40.51
CA VAL A 225 -7.91 -26.78 -40.23
C VAL A 225 -8.19 -25.29 -40.41
N ALA A 226 -9.15 -24.97 -41.25
CA ALA A 226 -9.68 -23.62 -41.37
C ALA A 226 -10.96 -23.50 -40.52
N ILE A 227 -11.03 -22.46 -39.68
CA ILE A 227 -12.15 -22.17 -38.81
C ILE A 227 -12.77 -20.83 -39.21
#